data_aeb471419e110b70016f2b8e1ff78519
#
_entry.id   aeb471419e110b70016f2b8e1ff78519
#
_cell.length_a   1.000
_cell.length_b   1.000
_cell.length_c   1.000
_cell.angle_alpha   90.00
_cell.angle_beta   90.00
_cell.angle_gamma   90.00
#
_symmetry.space_group_name_H-M   'P 1'
#
loop_
_entity.id
_entity.type
_entity.pdbx_description
1 polymer ?
#
loop_
_entity_poly.entity_id
_entity_poly.type
_entity_poly.pdbx_seq_one_letter_code
_entity_poly.pdbx_strand_id
1 'polypeptide(L)'
;MNNRISGFKVVGNIHSRRWNGITADLTEVECAPSAGGYYIAADPRLFILLEAEGEGRPLLKMTADGAATPHDTGQRPISFVPAGMDLWVDVIGVRSMRHLDLHFDTEVILRRLGEDLDPKKLDDPHLLFNDPGIVALGELIAAECANPQPLHDLYGDGLAMALIIDAMKLGRSAPRRRNALAAWQLRRALDFIEANCLRGIRLEELAALTGLSQSHFSRAFKASTGAAPHQWQMKMRIRRAQQMLLSEGNALSDIAAETGFSDQAHFTRIFRQVTGLPPAHWRKAQK
;
A
#
# COMPACT_ATOMS: atom_id res chain seq x y z
N MET A 1 14.35 14.89 11.42
CA MET A 1 13.51 13.72 11.82
C MET A 1 12.71 14.10 13.05
N ASN A 2 11.38 14.12 12.95
CA ASN A 2 10.49 14.34 14.09
C ASN A 2 9.86 13.01 14.54
N ASN A 3 10.71 12.07 14.97
CA ASN A 3 10.23 10.78 15.47
C ASN A 3 9.91 10.90 16.96
N ARG A 4 8.68 10.55 17.34
CA ARG A 4 8.25 10.41 18.73
C ARG A 4 8.02 8.93 19.03
N ILE A 5 9.10 8.17 18.99
CA ILE A 5 9.11 6.72 19.25
C ILE A 5 9.63 6.50 20.67
N SER A 6 8.98 5.64 21.42
CA SER A 6 9.33 5.29 22.79
C SER A 6 9.24 3.78 23.02
N GLY A 7 9.87 3.31 24.09
CA GLY A 7 9.81 1.90 24.49
C GLY A 7 10.77 0.98 23.75
N PHE A 8 11.69 1.53 22.94
CA PHE A 8 12.77 0.77 22.30
C PHE A 8 14.11 1.10 22.94
N LYS A 9 14.88 0.08 23.24
CA LYS A 9 16.27 0.22 23.72
C LYS A 9 17.17 -0.54 22.75
N VAL A 10 18.08 0.18 22.08
CA VAL A 10 19.06 -0.42 21.16
C VAL A 10 19.99 -1.32 21.96
N VAL A 11 20.18 -2.55 21.48
CA VAL A 11 21.13 -3.53 22.02
C VAL A 11 22.40 -3.45 21.22
N GLY A 12 23.50 -3.12 21.90
CA GLY A 12 24.80 -2.92 21.23
C GLY A 12 24.86 -1.66 20.37
N ASN A 13 25.35 -1.79 19.15
CA ASN A 13 25.53 -0.70 18.20
C ASN A 13 24.64 -0.87 16.98
N ILE A 14 24.21 0.24 16.39
CA ILE A 14 23.63 0.25 15.05
C ILE A 14 24.76 0.02 14.05
N HIS A 15 24.65 -1.00 13.21
CA HIS A 15 25.62 -1.30 12.17
C HIS A 15 25.15 -0.69 10.85
N SER A 16 25.76 0.44 10.49
CA SER A 16 25.41 1.19 9.29
C SER A 16 26.39 0.96 8.15
N ARG A 17 25.86 0.83 6.92
CA ARG A 17 26.62 0.86 5.68
C ARG A 17 25.95 1.81 4.69
N ARG A 18 26.78 2.41 3.86
CA ARG A 18 26.30 3.31 2.80
C ARG A 18 26.91 2.91 1.46
N TRP A 19 26.04 2.76 0.46
CA TRP A 19 26.41 2.49 -0.92
C TRP A 19 25.63 3.43 -1.82
N ASN A 20 26.26 4.15 -2.68
CA ASN A 20 25.75 4.94 -3.82
C ASN A 20 24.25 5.32 -3.74
N GLY A 21 23.87 6.14 -2.75
CA GLY A 21 22.50 6.62 -2.53
C GLY A 21 21.62 5.71 -1.68
N ILE A 22 22.19 4.66 -1.08
CA ILE A 22 21.46 3.77 -0.16
C ILE A 22 22.19 3.73 1.17
N THR A 23 21.48 3.93 2.27
CA THR A 23 21.98 3.71 3.63
C THR A 23 21.22 2.55 4.24
N ALA A 24 21.94 1.54 4.73
CA ALA A 24 21.35 0.40 5.42
C ALA A 24 21.78 0.41 6.89
N ASP A 25 20.82 0.34 7.79
CA ASP A 25 21.00 0.33 9.23
C ASP A 25 20.46 -0.98 9.81
N LEU A 26 21.35 -1.85 10.25
CA LEU A 26 21.00 -3.03 11.00
C LEU A 26 20.92 -2.68 12.48
N THR A 27 19.76 -2.90 13.07
CA THR A 27 19.47 -2.55 14.46
C THR A 27 18.84 -3.73 15.19
N GLU A 28 19.29 -3.96 16.43
CA GLU A 28 18.68 -4.86 17.39
C GLU A 28 18.13 -4.04 18.55
N VAL A 29 16.89 -4.29 18.96
CA VAL A 29 16.22 -3.57 20.04
C VAL A 29 15.50 -4.49 21.02
N GLU A 30 15.58 -4.16 22.30
CA GLU A 30 14.66 -4.62 23.32
C GLU A 30 13.42 -3.74 23.31
N CYS A 31 12.23 -4.35 23.42
CA CYS A 31 10.96 -3.66 23.41
C CYS A 31 10.32 -3.66 24.80
N ALA A 32 9.88 -2.49 25.28
CA ALA A 32 9.01 -2.39 26.43
C ALA A 32 7.64 -3.05 26.15
N PRO A 33 6.84 -3.40 27.17
CA PRO A 33 5.52 -4.02 26.98
C PRO A 33 4.58 -3.24 26.05
N SER A 34 4.74 -1.92 25.98
CA SER A 34 4.14 -1.07 24.96
C SER A 34 5.23 -0.19 24.36
N ALA A 35 5.71 -0.56 23.19
CA ALA A 35 6.67 0.21 22.43
C ALA A 35 6.01 0.72 21.15
N GLY A 36 6.45 1.86 20.63
CA GLY A 36 5.89 2.42 19.42
C GLY A 36 5.91 3.93 19.37
N GLY A 37 5.06 4.50 18.56
CA GLY A 37 4.89 5.94 18.41
C GLY A 37 4.81 6.40 16.97
N TYR A 38 5.02 7.68 16.78
CA TYR A 38 4.94 8.37 15.51
C TYR A 38 6.29 8.39 14.78
N TYR A 39 6.25 8.11 13.50
CA TYR A 39 7.40 8.09 12.61
C TYR A 39 7.13 8.87 11.32
N ILE A 40 8.08 9.70 10.91
CA ILE A 40 8.12 10.34 9.59
C ILE A 40 9.57 10.46 9.14
N ALA A 41 9.87 10.12 7.89
CA ALA A 41 11.20 10.25 7.29
C ALA A 41 11.19 11.20 6.09
N ALA A 42 12.29 11.92 5.87
CA ALA A 42 12.49 12.77 4.70
C ALA A 42 12.70 11.95 3.42
N ASP A 43 13.30 10.76 3.56
CA ASP A 43 13.61 9.84 2.47
C ASP A 43 12.71 8.62 2.51
N PRO A 44 12.43 7.98 1.35
CA PRO A 44 11.74 6.71 1.33
C PRO A 44 12.51 5.65 2.12
N ARG A 45 11.77 4.76 2.77
CA ARG A 45 12.34 3.74 3.64
C ARG A 45 11.78 2.37 3.33
N LEU A 46 12.64 1.36 3.29
CA LEU A 46 12.24 -0.05 3.34
C LEU A 46 12.66 -0.65 4.68
N PHE A 47 11.66 -1.01 5.48
CA PHE A 47 11.85 -1.72 6.75
C PHE A 47 11.66 -3.21 6.52
N ILE A 48 12.58 -4.03 7.04
CA ILE A 48 12.54 -5.50 6.98
C ILE A 48 12.73 -6.04 8.40
N LEU A 49 11.70 -6.70 8.93
CA LEU A 49 11.83 -7.43 10.19
C LEU A 49 12.56 -8.76 9.91
N LEU A 50 13.76 -8.91 10.44
CA LEU A 50 14.57 -10.12 10.29
C LEU A 50 14.23 -11.17 11.35
N GLU A 51 14.15 -10.74 12.61
CA GLU A 51 13.85 -11.60 13.76
C GLU A 51 12.99 -10.83 14.76
N ALA A 52 12.11 -11.55 15.45
CA ALA A 52 11.37 -11.02 16.59
C ALA A 52 11.12 -12.14 17.60
N GLU A 53 11.25 -11.81 18.88
CA GLU A 53 10.93 -12.70 20.00
C GLU A 53 9.71 -12.18 20.74
N GLY A 54 8.78 -13.07 21.05
CA GLY A 54 7.53 -12.76 21.75
C GLY A 54 6.33 -13.34 21.00
N GLU A 55 5.15 -13.18 21.58
CA GLU A 55 3.89 -13.65 20.98
C GLU A 55 3.19 -12.59 20.15
N GLY A 56 3.65 -11.34 20.26
CA GLY A 56 3.07 -10.19 19.59
C GLY A 56 3.68 -9.89 18.23
N ARG A 57 3.21 -8.80 17.62
CA ARG A 57 3.67 -8.32 16.30
C ARG A 57 3.64 -6.80 16.24
N PRO A 58 4.48 -6.18 15.38
CA PRO A 58 4.33 -4.77 15.05
C PRO A 58 3.01 -4.53 14.34
N LEU A 59 2.27 -3.51 14.76
CA LEU A 59 1.04 -3.03 14.14
C LEU A 59 1.29 -1.65 13.56
N LEU A 60 0.92 -1.43 12.31
CA LEU A 60 1.02 -0.14 11.66
C LEU A 60 -0.35 0.54 11.55
N LYS A 61 -0.38 1.84 11.77
CA LYS A 61 -1.58 2.68 11.66
C LYS A 61 -1.27 3.92 10.84
N MET A 62 -2.26 4.39 10.09
CA MET A 62 -2.13 5.61 9.28
C MET A 62 -2.46 6.89 10.07
N THR A 63 -3.09 6.74 11.23
CA THR A 63 -3.41 7.82 12.18
C THR A 63 -3.25 7.32 13.61
N ALA A 64 -3.02 8.20 14.57
CA ALA A 64 -2.81 7.84 15.98
C ALA A 64 -3.93 6.94 16.54
N ASP A 65 -5.18 7.28 16.26
CA ASP A 65 -6.38 6.57 16.73
C ASP A 65 -6.98 5.63 15.68
N GLY A 66 -6.27 5.44 14.57
CA GLY A 66 -6.72 4.60 13.45
C GLY A 66 -6.71 3.11 13.78
N ALA A 67 -7.52 2.35 13.06
CA ALA A 67 -7.42 0.90 13.07
C ALA A 67 -6.05 0.45 12.53
N ALA A 68 -5.50 -0.61 13.11
CA ALA A 68 -4.29 -1.21 12.59
C ALA A 68 -4.53 -1.72 11.16
N THR A 69 -3.52 -1.57 10.31
CA THR A 69 -3.56 -2.10 8.94
C THR A 69 -3.69 -3.63 9.03
N PRO A 70 -4.76 -4.22 8.47
CA PRO A 70 -4.90 -5.67 8.44
C PRO A 70 -3.75 -6.26 7.63
N HIS A 71 -3.09 -7.26 8.19
CA HIS A 71 -2.01 -7.92 7.48
C HIS A 71 -2.09 -9.42 7.67
N ASP A 72 -1.99 -10.12 6.57
CA ASP A 72 -1.72 -11.55 6.55
C ASP A 72 -0.20 -11.72 6.50
N THR A 73 0.44 -11.54 7.62
CA THR A 73 1.89 -11.56 7.64
C THR A 73 2.41 -12.89 8.09
N GLY A 74 3.25 -13.44 7.26
CA GLY A 74 4.28 -14.36 7.71
C GLY A 74 5.10 -13.74 8.88
N GLN A 75 6.04 -14.47 9.40
CA GLN A 75 6.80 -14.08 10.60
C GLN A 75 7.70 -12.84 10.40
N ARG A 76 7.95 -12.38 9.16
CA ARG A 76 8.92 -11.34 8.79
C ARG A 76 8.30 -10.28 7.87
N PRO A 77 7.51 -9.36 8.43
CA PRO A 77 6.88 -8.30 7.63
C PRO A 77 7.91 -7.32 7.05
N ILE A 78 7.60 -6.87 5.84
CA ILE A 78 8.35 -5.86 5.12
C ILE A 78 7.42 -4.67 4.92
N SER A 79 7.95 -3.44 5.02
CA SER A 79 7.18 -2.23 4.77
C SER A 79 7.99 -1.22 3.96
N PHE A 80 7.48 -0.83 2.81
CA PHE A 80 7.98 0.32 2.08
C PHE A 80 7.15 1.55 2.46
N VAL A 81 7.82 2.56 2.99
CA VAL A 81 7.22 3.80 3.48
C VAL A 81 7.75 4.96 2.62
N PRO A 82 6.90 5.66 1.87
CA PRO A 82 7.26 6.84 1.10
C PRO A 82 7.86 7.97 1.95
N ALA A 83 8.61 8.85 1.30
CA ALA A 83 9.09 10.08 1.92
C ALA A 83 7.93 10.95 2.42
N GLY A 84 8.08 11.52 3.61
CA GLY A 84 7.08 12.42 4.20
C GLY A 84 5.76 11.76 4.62
N MET A 85 5.66 10.44 4.55
CA MET A 85 4.46 9.72 4.99
C MET A 85 4.40 9.64 6.52
N ASP A 86 3.25 10.04 7.09
CA ASP A 86 2.95 9.85 8.50
C ASP A 86 2.65 8.38 8.80
N LEU A 87 3.29 7.82 9.81
CA LEU A 87 3.11 6.44 10.22
C LEU A 87 3.11 6.32 11.75
N TRP A 88 2.16 5.56 12.30
CA TRP A 88 2.15 5.17 13.70
C TRP A 88 2.44 3.68 13.82
N VAL A 89 3.33 3.34 14.73
CA VAL A 89 3.74 1.96 15.00
C VAL A 89 3.38 1.63 16.44
N ASP A 90 2.69 0.50 16.63
CA ASP A 90 2.50 -0.10 17.95
C ASP A 90 3.16 -1.48 17.95
N VAL A 91 4.02 -1.74 18.92
CA VAL A 91 4.68 -3.04 19.12
C VAL A 91 4.26 -3.58 20.48
N ILE A 92 3.36 -4.56 20.45
CA ILE A 92 2.77 -5.12 21.67
C ILE A 92 3.09 -6.60 21.72
N GLY A 93 3.58 -7.07 22.89
CA GLY A 93 3.90 -8.48 23.10
C GLY A 93 5.17 -8.98 22.39
N VAL A 94 5.99 -8.07 21.85
CA VAL A 94 7.33 -8.36 21.33
C VAL A 94 8.36 -7.95 22.37
N ARG A 95 9.31 -8.83 22.67
CA ARG A 95 10.38 -8.59 23.65
C ARG A 95 11.64 -8.01 23.00
N SER A 96 11.99 -8.54 21.85
CA SER A 96 13.15 -8.06 21.08
C SER A 96 12.87 -8.14 19.58
N MET A 97 13.52 -7.28 18.80
CA MET A 97 13.48 -7.30 17.36
C MET A 97 14.87 -7.03 16.79
N ARG A 98 15.19 -7.73 15.71
CA ARG A 98 16.31 -7.42 14.82
C ARG A 98 15.75 -7.04 13.45
N HIS A 99 16.05 -5.85 12.99
CA HIS A 99 15.50 -5.31 11.76
C HIS A 99 16.56 -4.58 10.95
N LEU A 100 16.30 -4.51 9.66
CA LEU A 100 17.09 -3.76 8.69
C LEU A 100 16.26 -2.62 8.15
N ASP A 101 16.80 -1.41 8.20
CA ASP A 101 16.27 -0.21 7.59
C ASP A 101 17.14 0.21 6.40
N LEU A 102 16.51 0.36 5.23
CA LEU A 102 17.16 0.93 4.06
C LEU A 102 16.52 2.27 3.74
N HIS A 103 17.32 3.32 3.73
CA HIS A 103 16.96 4.67 3.33
C HIS A 103 17.52 4.97 1.94
N PHE A 104 16.71 5.58 1.07
CA PHE A 104 17.05 5.79 -0.32
C PHE A 104 17.12 7.27 -0.65
N ASP A 105 18.24 7.72 -1.19
CA ASP A 105 18.34 9.00 -1.88
C ASP A 105 17.55 8.88 -3.20
N THR A 106 16.38 9.51 -3.23
CA THR A 106 15.43 9.44 -4.36
C THR A 106 16.08 9.88 -5.67
N GLU A 107 16.89 10.96 -5.67
CA GLU A 107 17.52 11.47 -6.89
C GLU A 107 18.55 10.49 -7.43
N VAL A 108 19.36 9.91 -6.54
CA VAL A 108 20.35 8.92 -6.93
C VAL A 108 19.70 7.67 -7.48
N ILE A 109 18.66 7.16 -6.83
CA ILE A 109 17.97 5.94 -7.26
C ILE A 109 17.26 6.15 -8.61
N LEU A 110 16.57 7.28 -8.81
CA LEU A 110 15.94 7.61 -10.09
C LEU A 110 16.97 7.73 -11.21
N ARG A 111 18.14 8.31 -10.95
CA ARG A 111 19.23 8.40 -11.92
C ARG A 111 19.81 7.03 -12.28
N ARG A 112 19.95 6.14 -11.30
CA ARG A 112 20.50 4.79 -11.50
C ARG A 112 19.56 3.87 -12.26
N LEU A 113 18.26 3.96 -12.02
CA LEU A 113 17.25 3.10 -12.63
C LEU A 113 16.63 3.72 -13.89
N GLY A 114 16.78 5.03 -14.11
CA GLY A 114 16.33 5.71 -15.31
C GLY A 114 14.84 5.47 -15.58
N GLU A 115 14.53 5.13 -16.83
CA GLU A 115 13.14 4.90 -17.28
C GLU A 115 12.52 3.61 -16.73
N ASP A 116 13.31 2.71 -16.13
CA ASP A 116 12.81 1.45 -15.56
C ASP A 116 12.01 1.67 -14.26
N LEU A 117 12.21 2.80 -13.57
CA LEU A 117 11.48 3.17 -12.37
C LEU A 117 10.50 4.30 -12.65
N ASP A 118 9.19 4.02 -12.58
CA ASP A 118 8.16 5.08 -12.50
C ASP A 118 8.29 5.79 -11.14
N PRO A 119 8.61 7.10 -11.10
CA PRO A 119 8.75 7.85 -9.85
C PRO A 119 7.55 7.72 -8.90
N LYS A 120 6.34 7.55 -9.45
CA LYS A 120 5.11 7.36 -8.65
C LYS A 120 5.12 6.11 -7.78
N LYS A 121 5.96 5.12 -8.08
CA LYS A 121 6.12 3.94 -7.23
C LYS A 121 6.79 4.28 -5.90
N LEU A 122 7.56 5.36 -5.84
CA LEU A 122 8.16 5.83 -4.61
C LEU A 122 7.17 6.57 -3.70
N ASP A 123 6.00 6.95 -4.23
CA ASP A 123 4.91 7.58 -3.49
C ASP A 123 3.83 6.58 -3.06
N ASP A 124 3.93 5.30 -3.49
CA ASP A 124 2.92 4.27 -3.21
C ASP A 124 3.35 3.38 -2.03
N PRO A 125 2.70 3.49 -0.85
CA PRO A 125 3.09 2.72 0.31
C PRO A 125 2.72 1.24 0.16
N HIS A 126 3.66 0.37 0.48
CA HIS A 126 3.46 -1.07 0.59
C HIS A 126 3.79 -1.51 2.01
N LEU A 127 2.76 -1.67 2.85
CA LEU A 127 2.93 -1.92 4.27
C LEU A 127 2.65 -3.39 4.61
N LEU A 128 3.49 -3.95 5.49
CA LEU A 128 3.31 -5.26 6.11
C LEU A 128 3.09 -6.40 5.10
N PHE A 129 3.81 -6.40 4.01
CA PHE A 129 3.81 -7.51 3.06
C PHE A 129 4.91 -8.54 3.38
N ASN A 130 4.85 -9.71 2.76
CA ASN A 130 5.85 -10.76 2.87
C ASN A 130 6.39 -11.13 1.49
N ASP A 131 7.71 -11.18 1.38
CA ASP A 131 8.42 -11.65 0.18
C ASP A 131 9.72 -12.35 0.58
N PRO A 132 9.79 -13.69 0.43
CA PRO A 132 10.98 -14.45 0.83
C PRO A 132 12.26 -14.03 0.11
N GLY A 133 12.17 -13.53 -1.13
CA GLY A 133 13.32 -13.05 -1.89
C GLY A 133 13.90 -11.78 -1.29
N ILE A 134 13.04 -10.83 -0.92
CA ILE A 134 13.44 -9.59 -0.25
C ILE A 134 14.03 -9.89 1.14
N VAL A 135 13.43 -10.81 1.90
CA VAL A 135 13.99 -11.23 3.20
C VAL A 135 15.38 -11.83 3.04
N ALA A 136 15.59 -12.71 2.05
CA ALA A 136 16.90 -13.32 1.79
C ALA A 136 17.97 -12.28 1.43
N LEU A 137 17.63 -11.30 0.57
CA LEU A 137 18.52 -10.17 0.25
C LEU A 137 18.78 -9.30 1.49
N GLY A 138 17.77 -9.05 2.31
CA GLY A 138 17.90 -8.34 3.58
C GLY A 138 18.85 -9.00 4.55
N GLU A 139 18.82 -10.33 4.68
CA GLU A 139 19.78 -11.08 5.51
C GLU A 139 21.23 -10.95 5.00
N LEU A 140 21.45 -10.98 3.69
CA LEU A 140 22.77 -10.78 3.13
C LEU A 140 23.30 -9.36 3.38
N ILE A 141 22.43 -8.35 3.23
CA ILE A 141 22.78 -6.95 3.54
C ILE A 141 23.06 -6.79 5.03
N ALA A 142 22.22 -7.39 5.90
CA ALA A 142 22.44 -7.36 7.34
C ALA A 142 23.76 -8.01 7.75
N ALA A 143 24.12 -9.13 7.13
CA ALA A 143 25.41 -9.78 7.34
C ALA A 143 26.58 -8.85 6.93
N GLU A 144 26.46 -8.14 5.79
CA GLU A 144 27.45 -7.19 5.33
C GLU A 144 27.56 -5.96 6.26
N CYS A 145 26.42 -5.48 6.81
CA CYS A 145 26.42 -4.41 7.82
C CYS A 145 27.17 -4.81 9.09
N ALA A 146 26.99 -6.05 9.55
CA ALA A 146 27.58 -6.57 10.76
C ALA A 146 29.07 -7.00 10.56
N ASN A 147 29.52 -7.15 9.30
CA ASN A 147 30.87 -7.64 9.01
C ASN A 147 31.93 -6.57 9.35
N PRO A 148 32.87 -6.84 10.29
CA PRO A 148 33.96 -5.91 10.60
C PRO A 148 34.95 -5.75 9.46
N GLN A 149 35.01 -6.70 8.52
CA GLN A 149 35.83 -6.67 7.32
C GLN A 149 34.91 -6.76 6.09
N PRO A 150 34.29 -5.63 5.70
CA PRO A 150 33.33 -5.63 4.61
C PRO A 150 33.98 -6.08 3.30
N LEU A 151 33.17 -6.70 2.46
CA LEU A 151 33.56 -7.03 1.11
C LEU A 151 33.68 -5.76 0.26
N HIS A 152 34.07 -5.94 -1.01
CA HIS A 152 34.12 -4.81 -1.94
C HIS A 152 32.77 -4.07 -2.02
N ASP A 153 32.80 -2.73 -2.06
CA ASP A 153 31.59 -1.88 -2.06
C ASP A 153 30.56 -2.27 -3.12
N LEU A 154 31.00 -2.77 -4.29
CA LEU A 154 30.11 -3.27 -5.32
C LEU A 154 29.26 -4.47 -4.88
N TYR A 155 29.69 -5.24 -3.89
CA TYR A 155 28.91 -6.37 -3.37
C TYR A 155 27.68 -5.86 -2.61
N GLY A 156 27.89 -4.98 -1.63
CA GLY A 156 26.79 -4.39 -0.87
C GLY A 156 25.89 -3.50 -1.74
N ASP A 157 26.47 -2.70 -2.64
CA ASP A 157 25.71 -1.91 -3.61
C ASP A 157 24.86 -2.77 -4.54
N GLY A 158 25.41 -3.90 -5.01
CA GLY A 158 24.67 -4.86 -5.83
C GLY A 158 23.50 -5.51 -5.10
N LEU A 159 23.71 -5.93 -3.84
CA LEU A 159 22.64 -6.50 -2.99
C LEU A 159 21.52 -5.49 -2.73
N ALA A 160 21.88 -4.27 -2.36
CA ALA A 160 20.93 -3.20 -2.08
C ALA A 160 20.13 -2.81 -3.32
N MET A 161 20.79 -2.74 -4.48
CA MET A 161 20.10 -2.48 -5.75
C MET A 161 19.19 -3.63 -6.17
N ALA A 162 19.62 -4.89 -6.03
CA ALA A 162 18.79 -6.06 -6.29
C ALA A 162 17.52 -6.05 -5.41
N LEU A 163 17.67 -5.67 -4.15
CA LEU A 163 16.57 -5.55 -3.20
C LEU A 163 15.58 -4.46 -3.61
N ILE A 164 16.05 -3.27 -4.03
CA ILE A 164 15.19 -2.19 -4.52
C ILE A 164 14.44 -2.63 -5.78
N ILE A 165 15.14 -3.24 -6.74
CA ILE A 165 14.54 -3.74 -7.98
C ILE A 165 13.44 -4.74 -7.65
N ASP A 166 13.65 -5.65 -6.70
CA ASP A 166 12.65 -6.63 -6.31
C ASP A 166 11.50 -5.98 -5.52
N ALA A 167 11.79 -5.10 -4.56
CA ALA A 167 10.77 -4.39 -3.78
C ALA A 167 9.85 -3.52 -4.67
N MET A 168 10.42 -2.84 -5.67
CA MET A 168 9.67 -2.04 -6.63
C MET A 168 9.09 -2.86 -7.79
N LYS A 169 9.36 -4.19 -7.82
CA LYS A 169 8.95 -5.10 -8.90
C LYS A 169 9.34 -4.58 -10.29
N LEU A 170 10.56 -4.04 -10.39
CA LEU A 170 11.09 -3.55 -11.66
C LEU A 170 11.46 -4.73 -12.57
N GLY A 171 11.20 -4.62 -13.88
CA GLY A 171 11.47 -5.68 -14.83
C GLY A 171 10.56 -6.92 -14.69
N ARG A 172 9.92 -7.10 -13.55
CA ARG A 172 8.77 -7.99 -13.44
C ARG A 172 7.54 -7.22 -13.91
N SER A 173 7.24 -7.28 -15.19
CA SER A 173 5.83 -7.29 -15.54
C SER A 173 5.23 -8.36 -14.63
N ALA A 174 4.39 -7.98 -13.67
CA ALA A 174 3.61 -8.94 -12.88
C ALA A 174 3.12 -9.98 -13.90
N PRO A 175 3.24 -11.31 -13.63
CA PRO A 175 2.86 -12.29 -14.63
C PRO A 175 1.51 -11.83 -15.12
N ARG A 176 1.47 -11.29 -16.37
CA ARG A 176 0.25 -10.69 -16.92
C ARG A 176 -0.78 -11.75 -16.64
N ARG A 177 -1.69 -11.50 -15.67
CA ARG A 177 -2.82 -12.41 -15.49
C ARG A 177 -3.33 -12.54 -16.90
N ARG A 178 -3.07 -13.69 -17.53
CA ARG A 178 -3.49 -13.96 -18.91
C ARG A 178 -4.93 -13.50 -18.93
N ASN A 179 -5.23 -12.39 -19.65
CA ASN A 179 -6.52 -11.71 -19.69
C ASN A 179 -6.72 -10.49 -18.76
N ALA A 180 -5.74 -9.88 -18.08
CA ALA A 180 -5.91 -8.59 -17.39
C ALA A 180 -5.66 -7.40 -18.34
N LEU A 181 -6.23 -6.25 -18.03
CA LEU A 181 -5.96 -4.99 -18.74
C LEU A 181 -4.50 -4.55 -18.51
N ALA A 182 -3.90 -3.92 -19.51
CA ALA A 182 -2.64 -3.20 -19.30
C ALA A 182 -2.87 -2.03 -18.32
N ALA A 183 -1.83 -1.62 -17.60
CA ALA A 183 -1.96 -0.57 -16.56
C ALA A 183 -2.60 0.72 -17.10
N TRP A 184 -2.20 1.19 -18.30
CA TRP A 184 -2.78 2.37 -18.93
C TRP A 184 -4.26 2.16 -19.34
N GLN A 185 -4.64 0.96 -19.79
CA GLN A 185 -6.03 0.62 -20.13
C GLN A 185 -6.89 0.63 -18.88
N LEU A 186 -6.40 0.02 -17.80
CA LEU A 186 -7.10 -0.02 -16.51
C LEU A 186 -7.30 1.40 -15.97
N ARG A 187 -6.25 2.20 -15.91
CA ARG A 187 -6.33 3.61 -15.46
C ARG A 187 -7.36 4.38 -16.27
N ARG A 188 -7.26 4.36 -17.60
CA ARG A 188 -8.18 5.06 -18.49
C ARG A 188 -9.64 4.65 -18.30
N ALA A 189 -9.88 3.34 -18.08
CA ALA A 189 -11.22 2.83 -17.80
C ALA A 189 -11.74 3.27 -16.43
N LEU A 190 -10.89 3.26 -15.40
CA LEU A 190 -11.27 3.69 -14.04
C LEU A 190 -11.57 5.19 -14.01
N ASP A 191 -10.70 6.02 -14.59
CA ASP A 191 -10.88 7.48 -14.68
C ASP A 191 -12.20 7.83 -15.42
N PHE A 192 -12.47 7.10 -16.52
CA PHE A 192 -13.72 7.29 -17.27
C PHE A 192 -14.96 6.89 -16.45
N ILE A 193 -14.91 5.75 -15.74
CA ILE A 193 -16.02 5.31 -14.88
C ILE A 193 -16.24 6.32 -13.77
N GLU A 194 -15.20 6.82 -13.12
CA GLU A 194 -15.29 7.78 -12.03
C GLU A 194 -15.93 9.10 -12.51
N ALA A 195 -15.42 9.66 -13.62
CA ALA A 195 -15.93 10.89 -14.20
C ALA A 195 -17.38 10.79 -14.69
N ASN A 196 -17.86 9.59 -15.08
CA ASN A 196 -19.17 9.37 -15.69
C ASN A 196 -20.10 8.48 -14.86
N CYS A 197 -19.76 8.15 -13.60
CA CYS A 197 -20.48 7.13 -12.82
C CYS A 197 -21.97 7.44 -12.62
N LEU A 198 -22.38 8.70 -12.65
CA LEU A 198 -23.76 9.11 -12.41
C LEU A 198 -24.70 8.86 -13.60
N ARG A 199 -24.16 8.74 -14.82
CA ARG A 199 -24.92 8.36 -16.01
C ARG A 199 -24.83 6.86 -16.32
N GLY A 200 -25.63 6.39 -17.26
CA GLY A 200 -25.43 5.04 -17.84
C GLY A 200 -24.15 4.99 -18.65
N ILE A 201 -23.22 4.12 -18.29
CA ILE A 201 -22.00 3.84 -19.08
C ILE A 201 -22.25 2.56 -19.86
N ARG A 202 -22.09 2.63 -21.18
CA ARG A 202 -22.17 1.45 -22.05
C ARG A 202 -20.84 0.72 -22.07
N LEU A 203 -20.89 -0.60 -22.11
CA LEU A 203 -19.68 -1.43 -22.18
C LEU A 203 -18.85 -1.14 -23.45
N GLU A 204 -19.53 -0.73 -24.54
CA GLU A 204 -18.91 -0.28 -25.78
C GLU A 204 -17.99 0.90 -25.58
N GLU A 205 -18.40 1.89 -24.80
CA GLU A 205 -17.60 3.08 -24.49
C GLU A 205 -16.27 2.70 -23.83
N LEU A 206 -16.33 1.83 -22.83
CA LEU A 206 -15.16 1.35 -22.11
C LEU A 206 -14.26 0.47 -22.98
N ALA A 207 -14.84 -0.36 -23.82
CA ALA A 207 -14.10 -1.21 -24.74
C ALA A 207 -13.36 -0.37 -25.81
N ALA A 208 -14.04 0.63 -26.36
CA ALA A 208 -13.44 1.57 -27.32
C ALA A 208 -12.26 2.35 -26.74
N LEU A 209 -12.38 2.82 -25.48
CA LEU A 209 -11.29 3.52 -24.77
C LEU A 209 -10.00 2.71 -24.66
N THR A 210 -10.12 1.38 -24.63
CA THR A 210 -9.01 0.46 -24.39
C THR A 210 -8.58 -0.31 -25.66
N GLY A 211 -9.27 -0.08 -26.77
CA GLY A 211 -9.00 -0.78 -28.03
C GLY A 211 -9.34 -2.28 -28.01
N LEU A 212 -10.28 -2.68 -27.16
CA LEU A 212 -10.66 -4.10 -26.97
C LEU A 212 -12.10 -4.34 -27.41
N SER A 213 -12.44 -5.60 -27.72
CA SER A 213 -13.84 -5.99 -27.84
C SER A 213 -14.53 -5.97 -26.46
N GLN A 214 -15.86 -5.75 -26.43
CA GLN A 214 -16.64 -5.72 -25.18
C GLN A 214 -16.44 -6.94 -24.29
N SER A 215 -16.45 -8.13 -24.89
CA SER A 215 -16.26 -9.41 -24.19
C SER A 215 -14.87 -9.54 -23.61
N HIS A 216 -13.84 -9.09 -24.34
CA HIS A 216 -12.46 -9.09 -23.86
C HIS A 216 -12.27 -8.08 -22.75
N PHE A 217 -12.74 -6.83 -22.94
CA PHE A 217 -12.68 -5.79 -21.94
C PHE A 217 -13.34 -6.22 -20.62
N SER A 218 -14.59 -6.74 -20.67
CA SER A 218 -15.32 -7.14 -19.46
C SER A 218 -14.58 -8.21 -18.64
N ARG A 219 -14.01 -9.23 -19.31
CA ARG A 219 -13.21 -10.27 -18.67
C ARG A 219 -11.91 -9.72 -18.11
N ALA A 220 -11.21 -8.90 -18.89
CA ALA A 220 -9.92 -8.32 -18.52
C ALA A 220 -10.08 -7.31 -17.37
N PHE A 221 -11.13 -6.49 -17.38
CA PHE A 221 -11.44 -5.55 -16.29
C PHE A 221 -11.76 -6.31 -14.99
N LYS A 222 -12.59 -7.37 -15.05
CA LYS A 222 -12.86 -8.22 -13.88
C LYS A 222 -11.59 -8.91 -13.37
N ALA A 223 -10.73 -9.37 -14.25
CA ALA A 223 -9.45 -9.98 -13.88
C ALA A 223 -8.50 -8.95 -13.21
N SER A 224 -8.57 -7.67 -13.61
CA SER A 224 -7.74 -6.59 -13.03
C SER A 224 -8.28 -6.07 -11.70
N THR A 225 -9.60 -5.95 -11.56
CA THR A 225 -10.25 -5.25 -10.42
C THR A 225 -10.99 -6.17 -9.45
N GLY A 226 -11.17 -7.44 -9.80
CA GLY A 226 -12.00 -8.39 -9.06
C GLY A 226 -13.52 -8.20 -9.26
N ALA A 227 -13.97 -7.12 -9.95
CA ALA A 227 -15.38 -6.80 -10.15
C ALA A 227 -15.68 -6.51 -11.63
N ALA A 228 -16.92 -6.80 -12.07
CA ALA A 228 -17.34 -6.41 -13.41
C ALA A 228 -17.50 -4.86 -13.52
N PRO A 229 -17.35 -4.26 -14.73
CA PRO A 229 -17.41 -2.81 -14.92
C PRO A 229 -18.65 -2.16 -14.29
N HIS A 230 -19.83 -2.74 -14.50
CA HIS A 230 -21.06 -2.25 -13.91
C HIS A 230 -21.06 -2.31 -12.37
N GLN A 231 -20.51 -3.37 -11.76
CA GLN A 231 -20.39 -3.47 -10.31
C GLN A 231 -19.43 -2.40 -9.76
N TRP A 232 -18.36 -2.11 -10.50
CA TRP A 232 -17.46 -1.03 -10.15
C TRP A 232 -18.15 0.34 -10.21
N GLN A 233 -18.91 0.61 -11.27
CA GLN A 233 -19.72 1.81 -11.38
C GLN A 233 -20.70 1.96 -10.20
N MET A 234 -21.37 0.89 -9.81
CA MET A 234 -22.29 0.91 -8.64
C MET A 234 -21.54 1.27 -7.35
N LYS A 235 -20.33 0.73 -7.15
CA LYS A 235 -19.49 1.12 -5.99
C LYS A 235 -19.16 2.62 -5.99
N MET A 236 -18.85 3.21 -7.15
CA MET A 236 -18.59 4.67 -7.25
C MET A 236 -19.83 5.49 -6.92
N ARG A 237 -21.02 5.11 -7.43
CA ARG A 237 -22.29 5.74 -7.06
C ARG A 237 -22.55 5.68 -5.57
N ILE A 238 -22.31 4.53 -4.93
CA ILE A 238 -22.46 4.38 -3.48
C ILE A 238 -21.49 5.26 -2.71
N ARG A 239 -20.22 5.38 -3.13
CA ARG A 239 -19.27 6.32 -2.52
C ARG A 239 -19.76 7.76 -2.59
N ARG A 240 -20.33 8.18 -3.74
CA ARG A 240 -20.92 9.50 -3.88
C ARG A 240 -22.13 9.68 -2.99
N ALA A 241 -22.99 8.67 -2.92
CA ALA A 241 -24.15 8.67 -2.01
C ALA A 241 -23.74 8.75 -0.53
N GLN A 242 -22.65 8.10 -0.12
CA GLN A 242 -22.12 8.20 1.24
C GLN A 242 -21.72 9.65 1.58
N GLN A 243 -21.06 10.35 0.66
CA GLN A 243 -20.72 11.77 0.85
C GLN A 243 -21.98 12.64 1.02
N MET A 244 -23.01 12.40 0.20
CA MET A 244 -24.29 13.13 0.29
C MET A 244 -25.08 12.80 1.54
N LEU A 245 -24.98 11.58 2.06
CA LEU A 245 -25.62 11.16 3.31
C LEU A 245 -25.05 11.84 4.54
N LEU A 246 -23.78 12.28 4.51
CA LEU A 246 -23.12 13.04 5.58
C LEU A 246 -23.60 14.50 5.63
N SER A 247 -24.11 15.04 4.54
CA SER A 247 -24.71 16.38 4.50
C SER A 247 -26.14 16.33 5.06
N GLU A 248 -26.51 17.32 5.89
CA GLU A 248 -27.83 17.38 6.49
C GLU A 248 -28.91 17.76 5.47
N GLY A 249 -30.11 17.19 5.64
CA GLY A 249 -31.31 17.60 4.90
C GLY A 249 -31.63 16.79 3.65
N ASN A 250 -30.72 15.97 3.12
CA ASN A 250 -30.96 15.23 1.87
C ASN A 250 -31.93 14.04 2.10
N ALA A 251 -33.04 14.00 1.35
CA ALA A 251 -33.90 12.85 1.33
C ALA A 251 -33.26 11.66 0.57
N LEU A 252 -33.59 10.44 0.98
CA LEU A 252 -33.01 9.24 0.33
C LEU A 252 -33.44 9.10 -1.14
N SER A 253 -34.64 9.60 -1.49
CA SER A 253 -35.13 9.67 -2.87
C SER A 253 -34.26 10.56 -3.74
N ASP A 254 -33.87 11.72 -3.21
CA ASP A 254 -33.09 12.71 -3.94
C ASP A 254 -31.65 12.21 -4.14
N ILE A 255 -31.06 11.64 -3.09
CA ILE A 255 -29.75 10.98 -3.18
C ILE A 255 -29.77 9.85 -4.22
N ALA A 256 -30.83 9.03 -4.27
CA ALA A 256 -30.97 7.98 -5.27
C ALA A 256 -30.97 8.56 -6.69
N ALA A 257 -31.79 9.59 -6.93
CA ALA A 257 -31.88 10.25 -8.23
C ALA A 257 -30.55 10.90 -8.64
N GLU A 258 -29.94 11.70 -7.76
CA GLU A 258 -28.70 12.40 -8.03
C GLU A 258 -27.49 11.46 -8.21
N THR A 259 -27.53 10.28 -7.62
CA THR A 259 -26.47 9.27 -7.79
C THR A 259 -26.76 8.26 -8.90
N GLY A 260 -27.80 8.52 -9.72
CA GLY A 260 -28.09 7.79 -10.95
C GLY A 260 -28.76 6.43 -10.76
N PHE A 261 -29.43 6.19 -9.64
CA PHE A 261 -30.28 5.02 -9.45
C PHE A 261 -31.68 5.25 -10.01
N SER A 262 -32.32 4.19 -10.51
CA SER A 262 -33.65 4.25 -11.09
C SER A 262 -34.75 4.65 -10.06
N ASP A 263 -34.56 4.24 -8.81
CA ASP A 263 -35.46 4.47 -7.70
C ASP A 263 -34.76 4.24 -6.35
N GLN A 264 -35.43 4.68 -5.27
CA GLN A 264 -34.94 4.55 -3.90
C GLN A 264 -34.82 3.08 -3.44
N ALA A 265 -35.64 2.18 -3.92
CA ALA A 265 -35.61 0.77 -3.54
C ALA A 265 -34.32 0.10 -4.12
N HIS A 266 -34.06 0.36 -5.39
CA HIS A 266 -32.80 -0.09 -6.06
C HIS A 266 -31.58 0.48 -5.35
N PHE A 267 -31.56 1.79 -5.06
CA PHE A 267 -30.49 2.43 -4.29
C PHE A 267 -30.27 1.75 -2.94
N THR A 268 -31.32 1.58 -2.14
CA THR A 268 -31.24 0.99 -0.80
C THR A 268 -30.67 -0.43 -0.83
N ARG A 269 -31.09 -1.24 -1.81
CA ARG A 269 -30.61 -2.61 -2.00
C ARG A 269 -29.12 -2.65 -2.32
N ILE A 270 -28.67 -1.85 -3.30
CA ILE A 270 -27.25 -1.81 -3.71
C ILE A 270 -26.39 -1.19 -2.60
N PHE A 271 -26.87 -0.14 -1.94
CA PHE A 271 -26.17 0.46 -0.81
C PHE A 271 -25.91 -0.56 0.30
N ARG A 272 -26.96 -1.30 0.71
CA ARG A 272 -26.80 -2.37 1.72
C ARG A 272 -25.84 -3.46 1.25
N GLN A 273 -25.88 -3.84 -0.02
CA GLN A 273 -25.01 -4.87 -0.58
C GLN A 273 -23.53 -4.42 -0.53
N VAL A 274 -23.24 -3.13 -0.72
CA VAL A 274 -21.87 -2.58 -0.76
C VAL A 274 -21.34 -2.25 0.64
N THR A 275 -22.20 -1.70 1.53
CA THR A 275 -21.79 -1.17 2.84
C THR A 275 -22.15 -2.06 4.03
N GLY A 276 -22.97 -3.10 3.81
CA GLY A 276 -23.50 -3.98 4.87
C GLY A 276 -24.73 -3.42 5.59
N LEU A 277 -25.00 -2.11 5.52
CA LEU A 277 -26.07 -1.43 6.23
C LEU A 277 -27.01 -0.68 5.28
N PRO A 278 -28.33 -0.58 5.58
CA PRO A 278 -29.23 0.32 4.85
C PRO A 278 -28.78 1.79 4.99
N PRO A 279 -29.06 2.67 3.99
CA PRO A 279 -28.60 4.06 4.00
C PRO A 279 -28.97 4.85 5.26
N ALA A 280 -30.21 4.71 5.76
CA ALA A 280 -30.67 5.40 6.96
C ALA A 280 -29.92 4.96 8.24
N HIS A 281 -29.64 3.65 8.37
CA HIS A 281 -28.85 3.13 9.48
C HIS A 281 -27.38 3.53 9.37
N TRP A 282 -26.83 3.47 8.18
CA TRP A 282 -25.47 3.90 7.91
C TRP A 282 -25.28 5.39 8.28
N ARG A 283 -26.21 6.28 7.86
CA ARG A 283 -26.21 7.71 8.24
C ARG A 283 -26.19 7.91 9.75
N LYS A 284 -26.99 7.11 10.51
CA LYS A 284 -27.04 7.20 11.98
C LYS A 284 -25.73 6.73 12.64
N ALA A 285 -25.08 5.74 12.06
CA ALA A 285 -23.82 5.18 12.58
C ALA A 285 -22.60 6.09 12.32
N GLN A 286 -22.72 7.13 11.48
CA GLN A 286 -21.67 8.10 11.19
C GLN A 286 -21.84 9.44 11.97
N LYS A 287 -22.94 9.59 12.70
CA LYS A 287 -23.17 10.70 13.66
C LYS A 287 -22.77 10.30 15.07
#